data_39ca757dcf5ec3f9e1cddf5c4d10f5dd
#
_entry.id   39ca757dcf5ec3f9e1cddf5c4d10f5dd
#
_cell.length_a   1.000
_cell.length_b   1.000
_cell.length_c   1.000
_cell.angle_alpha   90.00
_cell.angle_beta   90.00
_cell.angle_gamma   90.00
#
_symmetry.space_group_name_H-M   'P 1'
#
loop_
_entity.id
_entity.type
_entity.pdbx_description
1 polymer ?
#
loop_
_entity_poly.entity_id
_entity_poly.type
_entity_poly.pdbx_seq_one_letter_code
_entity_poly.pdbx_strand_id
1 'polypeptide(L)'
;MKTILARSSASLALFLCVTLPAAAQEPKESTEGLDMQAARAKMMSARGGKIAYTKKWDLSGLPKYQPKQKVSGTLRISGSNYITDGFIGGYWEAAFKKYHPDVKLDFQMRTTLAAVPSLVFGVSDIGIGRKVTFAEQELFERYTDRSPIEIELATGSFDVPGWQPGYGVVVHKDNPLTKISIKQLDGIFGAERAGGWEGTSWRPSWARGPEANIRTWGQLGLTGEWKDKPIDVYGLTLRYHQATEISDMVLKGSDKWNERLKIYANYVSKAGKLERGMNEDLAADRYGIGIIAAPTTNLSGGASQPTQKILAVAQDDSGPYVPYALDTLQDRSYPLYSRIYAYVDRAAGKPMDPRVVEFLRFVLSQEGQAEVMRDGKYLPLTAEVANAQLKKLEGAAR
;
A
#
# COMPACT_ATOMS: atom_id res chain seq x y z
N MET A 1 -47.41 39.90 77.21
CA MET A 1 -46.20 39.57 76.43
C MET A 1 -46.63 39.11 75.09
N LYS A 2 -46.49 39.93 74.08
CA LYS A 2 -47.02 39.72 72.76
C LYS A 2 -45.85 39.44 71.78
N THR A 3 -45.83 38.26 71.21
CA THR A 3 -44.85 37.86 70.24
C THR A 3 -45.32 38.29 68.82
N ILE A 4 -44.53 39.09 68.16
CA ILE A 4 -44.80 39.55 66.81
C ILE A 4 -44.14 38.57 65.79
N LEU A 5 -44.96 37.92 64.97
CA LEU A 5 -44.50 37.12 63.85
C LEU A 5 -44.30 38.04 62.64
N ALA A 6 -43.07 38.13 62.18
CA ALA A 6 -42.73 38.73 60.89
C ALA A 6 -42.89 37.71 59.72
N ARG A 7 -43.76 38.02 58.80
CA ARG A 7 -43.91 37.28 57.52
C ARG A 7 -42.94 37.89 56.45
N SER A 8 -41.96 37.11 56.04
CA SER A 8 -41.14 37.45 54.92
C SER A 8 -41.75 36.86 53.63
N SER A 9 -42.14 37.73 52.74
CA SER A 9 -42.61 37.38 51.41
C SER A 9 -41.41 37.16 50.49
N ALA A 10 -41.16 35.93 50.10
CA ALA A 10 -40.17 35.60 49.06
C ALA A 10 -40.80 35.71 47.67
N SER A 11 -40.42 36.72 46.93
CA SER A 11 -40.79 36.85 45.50
C SER A 11 -39.94 35.91 44.67
N LEU A 12 -40.55 34.90 44.11
CA LEU A 12 -39.95 33.96 43.14
C LEU A 12 -39.91 34.62 41.78
N ALA A 13 -38.77 35.13 41.37
CA ALA A 13 -38.55 35.61 40.01
C ALA A 13 -38.31 34.40 39.07
N LEU A 14 -39.31 34.12 38.21
CA LEU A 14 -39.20 33.07 37.18
C LEU A 14 -38.37 33.64 36.02
N PHE A 15 -37.10 33.22 35.92
CA PHE A 15 -36.29 33.46 34.72
C PHE A 15 -36.76 32.53 33.61
N LEU A 16 -37.48 33.04 32.64
CA LEU A 16 -37.76 32.37 31.37
C LEU A 16 -36.47 32.40 30.54
N CYS A 17 -35.70 31.35 30.58
CA CYS A 17 -34.63 31.13 29.59
C CYS A 17 -35.28 30.80 28.22
N VAL A 18 -35.42 31.80 27.39
CA VAL A 18 -35.72 31.62 25.97
C VAL A 18 -34.43 31.07 25.33
N THR A 19 -34.33 29.77 25.20
CA THR A 19 -33.32 29.15 24.34
C THR A 19 -33.71 29.42 22.89
N LEU A 20 -33.08 30.40 22.27
CA LEU A 20 -33.09 30.55 20.82
C LEU A 20 -32.49 29.27 20.22
N PRO A 21 -33.12 28.62 19.24
CA PRO A 21 -32.48 27.51 18.54
C PRO A 21 -31.21 28.06 17.91
N ALA A 22 -30.07 27.50 18.29
CA ALA A 22 -28.82 27.72 17.57
C ALA A 22 -29.10 27.33 16.11
N ALA A 23 -29.09 28.31 15.22
CA ALA A 23 -29.14 28.06 13.80
C ALA A 23 -27.98 27.07 13.53
N ALA A 24 -28.32 25.86 13.12
CA ALA A 24 -27.33 24.88 12.67
C ALA A 24 -26.58 25.56 11.52
N GLN A 25 -25.36 25.99 11.77
CA GLN A 25 -24.48 26.41 10.71
C GLN A 25 -24.37 25.20 9.77
N GLU A 26 -24.86 25.37 8.54
CA GLU A 26 -24.55 24.39 7.50
C GLU A 26 -23.04 24.16 7.50
N PRO A 27 -22.60 22.88 7.47
CA PRO A 27 -21.17 22.60 7.41
C PRO A 27 -20.63 23.34 6.19
N LYS A 28 -19.75 24.32 6.40
CA LYS A 28 -18.96 24.87 5.31
C LYS A 28 -18.37 23.68 4.60
N GLU A 29 -18.66 23.52 3.30
CA GLU A 29 -17.94 22.56 2.45
C GLU A 29 -16.47 22.79 2.73
N SER A 30 -15.80 21.78 3.32
CA SER A 30 -14.42 21.94 3.67
C SER A 30 -13.62 21.97 2.36
N THR A 31 -13.03 23.09 2.05
CA THR A 31 -12.05 23.24 0.97
C THR A 31 -10.77 22.43 1.27
N GLU A 32 -10.65 21.83 2.45
CA GLU A 32 -9.51 21.03 2.87
C GLU A 32 -9.19 19.87 1.91
N GLY A 33 -10.19 19.25 1.27
CA GLY A 33 -9.96 18.20 0.29
C GLY A 33 -9.33 18.72 -1.01
N LEU A 34 -9.78 19.89 -1.49
CA LEU A 34 -9.24 20.55 -2.68
C LEU A 34 -7.83 21.10 -2.41
N ASP A 35 -7.62 21.70 -1.24
CA ASP A 35 -6.31 22.19 -0.82
C ASP A 35 -5.31 21.06 -0.63
N MET A 36 -5.73 19.92 -0.10
CA MET A 36 -4.88 18.74 0.03
C MET A 36 -4.48 18.14 -1.32
N GLN A 37 -5.39 18.07 -2.30
CA GLN A 37 -5.07 17.62 -3.65
C GLN A 37 -4.10 18.58 -4.34
N ALA A 38 -4.34 19.87 -4.26
CA ALA A 38 -3.45 20.90 -4.81
C ALA A 38 -2.07 20.86 -4.13
N ALA A 39 -2.02 20.71 -2.81
CA ALA A 39 -0.78 20.56 -2.06
C ALA A 39 -0.02 19.28 -2.44
N ARG A 40 -0.72 18.16 -2.65
CA ARG A 40 -0.13 16.91 -3.14
C ARG A 40 0.40 17.04 -4.56
N ALA A 41 -0.37 17.63 -5.47
CA ALA A 41 0.07 17.87 -6.85
C ALA A 41 1.31 18.77 -6.89
N LYS A 42 1.34 19.84 -6.09
CA LYS A 42 2.50 20.72 -5.94
C LYS A 42 3.68 19.98 -5.33
N MET A 43 3.46 19.15 -4.32
CA MET A 43 4.50 18.32 -3.72
C MET A 43 5.05 17.30 -4.72
N MET A 44 4.21 16.67 -5.51
CA MET A 44 4.61 15.68 -6.53
C MET A 44 5.39 16.34 -7.67
N SER A 45 4.97 17.52 -8.14
CA SER A 45 5.69 18.28 -9.16
C SER A 45 7.04 18.83 -8.65
N ALA A 46 7.10 19.25 -7.39
CA ALA A 46 8.34 19.75 -6.76
C ALA A 46 9.37 18.65 -6.50
N ARG A 47 8.97 17.40 -6.46
CA ARG A 47 9.87 16.26 -6.23
C ARG A 47 10.82 16.02 -7.38
N GLY A 48 10.52 16.49 -8.59
CA GLY A 48 11.28 16.16 -9.79
C GLY A 48 11.33 14.65 -10.04
N GLY A 49 11.80 14.26 -11.20
CA GLY A 49 11.96 12.86 -11.55
C GLY A 49 10.97 12.40 -12.62
N LYS A 50 10.92 11.11 -12.86
CA LYS A 50 10.08 10.50 -13.88
C LYS A 50 8.60 10.63 -13.52
N ILE A 51 7.84 11.25 -14.41
CA ILE A 51 6.40 11.50 -14.20
C ILE A 51 5.58 10.29 -14.64
N ALA A 52 6.03 9.59 -15.69
CA ALA A 52 5.33 8.43 -16.26
C ALA A 52 6.27 7.58 -17.13
N TYR A 53 5.90 6.33 -17.33
CA TYR A 53 6.57 5.43 -18.27
C TYR A 53 6.12 5.72 -19.70
N THR A 54 7.08 5.79 -20.62
CA THR A 54 6.83 5.88 -22.07
C THR A 54 6.95 4.52 -22.75
N LYS A 55 7.56 3.53 -22.07
CA LYS A 55 7.66 2.16 -22.55
C LYS A 55 6.27 1.58 -22.78
N LYS A 56 6.12 0.86 -23.89
CA LYS A 56 4.93 0.10 -24.22
C LYS A 56 5.22 -1.38 -24.04
N TRP A 57 4.31 -2.06 -23.37
CA TRP A 57 4.36 -3.51 -23.17
C TRP A 57 3.38 -4.17 -24.14
N ASP A 58 3.69 -5.40 -24.53
CA ASP A 58 2.77 -6.20 -25.32
C ASP A 58 1.60 -6.67 -24.45
N LEU A 59 0.40 -6.25 -24.81
CA LEU A 59 -0.84 -6.64 -24.12
C LEU A 59 -1.65 -7.65 -24.93
N SER A 60 -1.14 -8.15 -26.07
CA SER A 60 -1.87 -9.04 -26.97
C SER A 60 -2.29 -10.36 -26.35
N GLY A 61 -1.54 -10.82 -25.32
CA GLY A 61 -1.87 -12.02 -24.55
C GLY A 61 -3.02 -11.85 -23.54
N LEU A 62 -3.48 -10.60 -23.29
CA LEU A 62 -4.63 -10.36 -22.41
C LEU A 62 -5.95 -10.57 -23.17
N PRO A 63 -7.00 -11.06 -22.49
CA PRO A 63 -8.32 -11.18 -23.10
C PRO A 63 -8.88 -9.80 -23.43
N LYS A 64 -9.51 -9.67 -24.61
CA LYS A 64 -10.27 -8.47 -24.97
C LYS A 64 -11.52 -8.37 -24.11
N TYR A 65 -11.89 -7.15 -23.73
CA TYR A 65 -13.09 -6.95 -22.97
C TYR A 65 -14.35 -7.17 -23.81
N GLN A 66 -15.17 -8.09 -23.35
CA GLN A 66 -16.49 -8.34 -23.90
C GLN A 66 -17.49 -8.32 -22.73
N PRO A 67 -18.44 -7.36 -22.70
CA PRO A 67 -19.47 -7.34 -21.68
C PRO A 67 -20.27 -8.64 -21.65
N LYS A 68 -20.38 -9.26 -20.50
CA LYS A 68 -21.30 -10.42 -20.31
C LYS A 68 -22.74 -9.96 -20.15
N GLN A 69 -22.91 -8.75 -19.60
CA GLN A 69 -24.23 -8.14 -19.42
C GLN A 69 -24.10 -6.61 -19.46
N LYS A 70 -25.18 -5.91 -19.78
CA LYS A 70 -25.26 -4.47 -19.64
C LYS A 70 -25.51 -4.11 -18.17
N VAL A 71 -24.77 -3.13 -17.68
CA VAL A 71 -24.93 -2.63 -16.32
C VAL A 71 -25.19 -1.10 -16.34
N SER A 72 -25.83 -0.59 -15.30
CA SER A 72 -26.19 0.82 -15.17
C SER A 72 -26.15 1.25 -13.70
N GLY A 73 -26.26 2.57 -13.44
CA GLY A 73 -26.27 3.14 -12.10
C GLY A 73 -24.87 3.51 -11.59
N THR A 74 -24.76 3.84 -10.31
CA THR A 74 -23.51 4.31 -9.71
C THR A 74 -22.73 3.16 -9.09
N LEU A 75 -21.47 3.06 -9.42
CA LEU A 75 -20.48 2.18 -8.78
C LEU A 75 -19.57 3.06 -7.91
N ARG A 76 -19.63 2.86 -6.60
CA ARG A 76 -18.87 3.64 -5.60
C ARG A 76 -17.54 2.99 -5.34
N ILE A 77 -16.45 3.74 -5.46
CA ILE A 77 -15.08 3.25 -5.34
C ILE A 77 -14.32 4.11 -4.34
N SER A 78 -13.81 3.52 -3.27
CA SER A 78 -13.03 4.21 -2.25
C SER A 78 -11.60 3.67 -2.16
N GLY A 79 -10.68 4.48 -1.63
CA GLY A 79 -9.33 3.99 -1.33
C GLY A 79 -8.21 4.94 -1.73
N SER A 80 -7.19 4.39 -2.37
CA SER A 80 -5.94 5.07 -2.65
C SER A 80 -6.12 6.32 -3.52
N ASN A 81 -5.75 7.46 -2.97
CA ASN A 81 -5.80 8.75 -3.66
C ASN A 81 -4.99 8.77 -4.98
N TYR A 82 -3.98 7.93 -5.12
CA TYR A 82 -3.17 7.86 -6.35
C TYR A 82 -3.96 7.46 -7.60
N ILE A 83 -5.10 6.81 -7.45
CA ILE A 83 -6.00 6.48 -8.57
C ILE A 83 -6.58 7.74 -9.22
N THR A 84 -6.85 8.79 -8.41
CA THR A 84 -7.39 10.08 -8.87
C THR A 84 -6.34 11.18 -8.93
N ASP A 85 -5.28 11.14 -8.11
CA ASP A 85 -4.15 12.08 -8.20
C ASP A 85 -3.34 11.88 -9.50
N GLY A 86 -3.38 10.66 -10.09
CA GLY A 86 -3.06 10.37 -11.48
C GLY A 86 -4.29 10.53 -12.38
N PHE A 87 -4.23 9.90 -13.56
CA PHE A 87 -5.34 9.96 -14.51
C PHE A 87 -6.04 8.60 -14.68
N ILE A 88 -5.53 7.54 -14.02
CA ILE A 88 -5.97 6.17 -14.28
C ILE A 88 -7.46 5.98 -13.99
N GLY A 89 -7.99 6.57 -12.92
CA GLY A 89 -9.41 6.50 -12.58
C GLY A 89 -10.29 7.09 -13.69
N GLY A 90 -9.93 8.29 -14.18
CA GLY A 90 -10.65 8.96 -15.28
C GLY A 90 -10.48 8.23 -16.62
N TYR A 91 -9.32 7.62 -16.87
CA TYR A 91 -9.09 6.81 -18.07
C TYR A 91 -9.93 5.53 -18.06
N TRP A 92 -9.98 4.81 -16.95
CA TRP A 92 -10.86 3.66 -16.79
C TRP A 92 -12.33 4.05 -16.93
N GLU A 93 -12.77 5.17 -16.33
CA GLU A 93 -14.15 5.64 -16.47
C GLU A 93 -14.51 5.90 -17.94
N ALA A 94 -13.71 6.71 -18.62
CA ALA A 94 -13.94 7.07 -20.02
C ALA A 94 -13.95 5.86 -20.97
N ALA A 95 -13.06 4.89 -20.74
CA ALA A 95 -12.99 3.68 -21.55
C ALA A 95 -14.11 2.69 -21.22
N PHE A 96 -14.48 2.52 -19.95
CA PHE A 96 -15.56 1.64 -19.51
C PHE A 96 -16.94 2.13 -20.00
N LYS A 97 -17.17 3.44 -20.01
CA LYS A 97 -18.40 4.06 -20.53
C LYS A 97 -18.69 3.76 -22.02
N LYS A 98 -17.68 3.43 -22.82
CA LYS A 98 -17.90 3.00 -24.21
C LYS A 98 -18.72 1.71 -24.29
N TYR A 99 -18.64 0.87 -23.26
CA TYR A 99 -19.36 -0.40 -23.17
C TYR A 99 -20.62 -0.30 -22.30
N HIS A 100 -20.57 0.57 -21.28
CA HIS A 100 -21.62 0.76 -20.27
C HIS A 100 -21.90 2.25 -20.07
N PRO A 101 -22.59 2.92 -21.03
CA PRO A 101 -22.78 4.37 -21.02
C PRO A 101 -23.59 4.86 -19.80
N ASP A 102 -24.44 4.01 -19.26
CA ASP A 102 -25.33 4.33 -18.15
C ASP A 102 -24.70 4.06 -16.77
N VAL A 103 -23.39 3.74 -16.71
CA VAL A 103 -22.67 3.58 -15.45
C VAL A 103 -21.94 4.88 -15.11
N LYS A 104 -22.08 5.30 -13.86
CA LYS A 104 -21.25 6.35 -13.24
C LYS A 104 -20.25 5.69 -12.28
N LEU A 105 -18.95 5.95 -12.45
CA LEU A 105 -17.94 5.61 -11.45
C LEU A 105 -17.80 6.78 -10.47
N ASP A 106 -18.09 6.54 -9.20
CA ASP A 106 -17.99 7.54 -8.13
C ASP A 106 -16.73 7.24 -7.29
N PHE A 107 -15.66 7.97 -7.59
CA PHE A 107 -14.36 7.78 -6.95
C PHE A 107 -14.23 8.66 -5.68
N GLN A 108 -14.22 8.03 -4.51
CA GLN A 108 -13.99 8.63 -3.19
C GLN A 108 -12.58 8.27 -2.67
N MET A 109 -11.55 8.68 -3.42
CA MET A 109 -10.17 8.21 -3.27
C MET A 109 -9.37 9.11 -2.32
N ARG A 110 -9.57 8.98 -1.01
CA ARG A 110 -8.92 9.82 0.01
C ARG A 110 -7.58 9.25 0.50
N THR A 111 -7.56 7.95 0.78
CA THR A 111 -6.39 7.26 1.34
C THR A 111 -6.55 5.76 1.15
N THR A 112 -5.44 5.03 0.98
CA THR A 112 -5.47 3.57 0.92
C THR A 112 -6.11 2.92 2.15
N LEU A 113 -6.02 3.55 3.32
CA LEU A 113 -6.67 3.10 4.56
C LEU A 113 -8.22 3.10 4.49
N ALA A 114 -8.81 3.80 3.54
CA ALA A 114 -10.26 3.81 3.36
C ALA A 114 -10.78 2.60 2.55
N ALA A 115 -9.91 1.88 1.85
CA ALA A 115 -10.31 0.83 0.92
C ALA A 115 -11.18 -0.26 1.57
N VAL A 116 -10.72 -0.87 2.64
CA VAL A 116 -11.44 -1.96 3.33
C VAL A 116 -12.52 -1.45 4.28
N PRO A 117 -12.28 -0.46 5.15
CA PRO A 117 -13.33 0.07 6.02
C PRO A 117 -14.57 0.58 5.28
N SER A 118 -14.40 1.19 4.09
CA SER A 118 -15.55 1.67 3.31
C SER A 118 -16.46 0.55 2.80
N LEU A 119 -15.92 -0.65 2.55
CA LEU A 119 -16.70 -1.85 2.25
C LEU A 119 -17.48 -2.31 3.47
N VAL A 120 -16.83 -2.41 4.63
CA VAL A 120 -17.44 -2.84 5.90
C VAL A 120 -18.66 -1.99 6.23
N PHE A 121 -18.55 -0.67 6.06
CA PHE A 121 -19.64 0.26 6.38
C PHE A 121 -20.58 0.57 5.21
N GLY A 122 -20.47 -0.16 4.10
CA GLY A 122 -21.36 -0.01 2.94
C GLY A 122 -21.25 1.36 2.23
N VAL A 123 -20.14 2.06 2.42
CA VAL A 123 -19.86 3.36 1.80
C VAL A 123 -19.42 3.19 0.34
N SER A 124 -18.72 2.10 0.03
CA SER A 124 -18.29 1.78 -1.33
C SER A 124 -18.63 0.34 -1.72
N ASP A 125 -18.61 0.11 -3.02
CA ASP A 125 -18.82 -1.20 -3.64
C ASP A 125 -17.47 -1.87 -3.98
N ILE A 126 -16.42 -1.06 -4.18
CA ILE A 126 -15.03 -1.50 -4.39
C ILE A 126 -14.10 -0.65 -3.53
N GLY A 127 -13.17 -1.30 -2.83
CA GLY A 127 -12.02 -0.66 -2.21
C GLY A 127 -10.77 -0.82 -3.07
N ILE A 128 -10.02 0.23 -3.41
CA ILE A 128 -8.75 0.11 -4.14
C ILE A 128 -7.59 0.57 -3.26
N GLY A 129 -6.58 -0.28 -3.08
CA GLY A 129 -5.47 0.06 -2.22
C GLY A 129 -4.25 -0.85 -2.34
N ARG A 130 -3.42 -0.78 -1.32
CA ARG A 130 -2.28 -1.67 -1.09
C ARG A 130 -2.75 -2.99 -0.50
N LYS A 131 -1.80 -3.89 -0.23
CA LYS A 131 -2.09 -5.10 0.56
C LYS A 131 -2.79 -4.71 1.87
N VAL A 132 -3.91 -5.36 2.14
CA VAL A 132 -4.65 -5.18 3.38
C VAL A 132 -3.76 -5.53 4.57
N THR A 133 -3.81 -4.73 5.62
CA THR A 133 -3.13 -5.03 6.88
C THR A 133 -3.92 -6.06 7.68
N PHE A 134 -3.25 -6.74 8.62
CA PHE A 134 -3.92 -7.66 9.54
C PHE A 134 -5.14 -6.99 10.22
N ALA A 135 -4.98 -5.76 10.71
CA ALA A 135 -6.06 -5.05 11.41
C ALA A 135 -7.25 -4.71 10.49
N GLU A 136 -7.00 -4.37 9.22
CA GLU A 136 -8.07 -4.11 8.24
C GLU A 136 -8.80 -5.41 7.87
N GLN A 137 -8.07 -6.51 7.73
CA GLN A 137 -8.67 -7.81 7.45
C GLN A 137 -9.48 -8.31 8.64
N GLU A 138 -8.96 -8.22 9.86
CA GLU A 138 -9.69 -8.53 11.10
C GLU A 138 -10.97 -7.69 11.24
N LEU A 139 -10.88 -6.39 10.95
CA LEU A 139 -12.07 -5.54 10.94
C LEU A 139 -13.12 -6.07 9.97
N PHE A 140 -12.71 -6.37 8.74
CA PHE A 140 -13.62 -6.88 7.71
C PHE A 140 -14.27 -8.21 8.14
N GLU A 141 -13.46 -9.18 8.61
CA GLU A 141 -13.91 -10.50 9.02
C GLU A 141 -14.87 -10.45 10.22
N ARG A 142 -14.61 -9.58 11.18
CA ARG A 142 -15.50 -9.39 12.35
C ARG A 142 -16.89 -8.87 12.01
N TYR A 143 -17.02 -8.07 10.94
CA TYR A 143 -18.30 -7.51 10.51
C TYR A 143 -19.02 -8.36 9.47
N THR A 144 -18.29 -9.23 8.76
CA THR A 144 -18.82 -9.93 7.59
C THR A 144 -18.76 -11.45 7.70
N ASP A 145 -18.07 -11.99 8.71
CA ASP A 145 -17.78 -13.43 8.90
C ASP A 145 -17.05 -14.07 7.70
N ARG A 146 -16.28 -13.27 6.94
CA ARG A 146 -15.51 -13.72 5.75
C ARG A 146 -14.39 -12.75 5.42
N SER A 147 -13.37 -13.22 4.72
CA SER A 147 -12.30 -12.35 4.21
C SER A 147 -12.76 -11.56 2.98
N PRO A 148 -12.22 -10.34 2.74
CA PRO A 148 -12.47 -9.61 1.50
C PRO A 148 -11.86 -10.37 0.32
N ILE A 149 -12.52 -10.28 -0.84
CA ILE A 149 -11.97 -10.82 -2.08
C ILE A 149 -10.95 -9.82 -2.63
N GLU A 150 -9.71 -10.26 -2.77
CA GLU A 150 -8.61 -9.46 -3.32
C GLU A 150 -8.44 -9.74 -4.81
N ILE A 151 -8.46 -8.72 -5.65
CA ILE A 151 -8.19 -8.79 -7.10
C ILE A 151 -7.04 -7.83 -7.41
N GLU A 152 -5.97 -8.32 -7.99
CA GLU A 152 -4.83 -7.49 -8.37
C GLU A 152 -5.13 -6.74 -9.67
N LEU A 153 -4.99 -5.41 -9.67
CA LEU A 153 -5.34 -4.53 -10.79
C LEU A 153 -4.14 -4.09 -11.61
N ALA A 154 -2.97 -3.95 -10.98
CA ALA A 154 -1.74 -3.49 -11.61
C ALA A 154 -0.53 -3.89 -10.77
N THR A 155 0.64 -3.89 -11.35
CA THR A 155 1.92 -3.93 -10.64
C THR A 155 2.34 -2.51 -10.26
N GLY A 156 2.93 -2.34 -9.09
CA GLY A 156 3.43 -1.05 -8.62
C GLY A 156 4.58 -0.52 -9.47
N SER A 157 4.93 0.75 -9.26
CA SER A 157 5.97 1.39 -10.07
C SER A 157 7.39 0.89 -9.75
N PHE A 158 8.33 1.15 -10.66
CA PHE A 158 9.76 0.99 -10.43
C PHE A 158 10.36 2.26 -9.83
N ASP A 159 10.24 3.39 -10.53
CA ASP A 159 10.89 4.66 -10.22
C ASP A 159 9.97 5.89 -10.36
N VAL A 160 8.67 5.68 -10.52
CA VAL A 160 7.69 6.79 -10.45
C VAL A 160 7.26 6.98 -9.01
N PRO A 161 7.65 8.10 -8.37
CA PRO A 161 7.41 8.29 -6.95
C PRO A 161 5.93 8.37 -6.58
N GLY A 162 5.56 7.71 -5.48
CA GLY A 162 4.20 7.76 -4.94
C GLY A 162 3.26 6.68 -5.46
N TRP A 163 3.56 6.04 -6.59
CA TRP A 163 2.71 5.00 -7.18
C TRP A 163 3.09 3.58 -6.72
N GLN A 164 3.19 3.42 -5.40
CA GLN A 164 3.39 2.13 -4.73
C GLN A 164 4.54 1.32 -5.35
N PRO A 165 5.77 1.88 -5.32
CA PRO A 165 6.89 1.26 -6.00
C PRO A 165 7.33 -0.03 -5.33
N GLY A 166 8.02 -0.89 -6.09
CA GLY A 166 8.73 -2.03 -5.56
C GLY A 166 9.82 -1.63 -4.57
N TYR A 167 10.31 -2.58 -3.81
CA TYR A 167 11.31 -2.38 -2.76
C TYR A 167 12.67 -2.94 -3.18
N GLY A 168 13.73 -2.12 -3.07
CA GLY A 168 15.09 -2.57 -3.26
C GLY A 168 15.83 -2.78 -1.95
N VAL A 169 16.72 -3.76 -1.92
CA VAL A 169 17.62 -3.99 -0.80
C VAL A 169 18.90 -3.20 -1.03
N VAL A 170 19.18 -2.26 -0.14
CA VAL A 170 20.26 -1.28 -0.30
C VAL A 170 21.33 -1.48 0.77
N VAL A 171 22.58 -1.45 0.32
CA VAL A 171 23.78 -1.47 1.17
C VAL A 171 24.78 -0.41 0.69
N HIS A 172 25.81 -0.15 1.48
CA HIS A 172 26.92 0.71 1.06
C HIS A 172 27.63 0.13 -0.18
N LYS A 173 28.09 0.96 -1.10
CA LYS A 173 28.77 0.53 -2.36
C LYS A 173 29.99 -0.37 -2.13
N ASP A 174 30.73 -0.11 -1.04
CA ASP A 174 31.94 -0.88 -0.69
C ASP A 174 31.63 -2.24 -0.03
N ASN A 175 30.37 -2.52 0.30
CA ASN A 175 29.98 -3.84 0.78
C ASN A 175 30.22 -4.87 -0.32
N PRO A 176 30.97 -5.97 -0.08
CA PRO A 176 31.24 -6.99 -1.11
C PRO A 176 30.01 -7.74 -1.60
N LEU A 177 28.90 -7.75 -0.80
CA LEU A 177 27.68 -8.46 -1.16
C LEU A 177 27.05 -7.85 -2.42
N THR A 178 26.62 -8.69 -3.36
CA THR A 178 25.95 -8.27 -4.61
C THR A 178 24.55 -8.83 -4.76
N LYS A 179 24.21 -9.82 -3.94
CA LYS A 179 22.93 -10.55 -4.01
C LYS A 179 22.53 -11.07 -2.64
N ILE A 180 21.22 -11.25 -2.42
CA ILE A 180 20.66 -11.74 -1.15
C ILE A 180 19.33 -12.47 -1.41
N SER A 181 18.99 -13.45 -0.58
CA SER A 181 17.68 -14.11 -0.64
C SER A 181 16.67 -13.53 0.35
N ILE A 182 15.36 -13.74 0.10
CA ILE A 182 14.30 -13.43 1.07
C ILE A 182 14.52 -14.16 2.38
N LYS A 183 15.01 -15.40 2.33
CA LYS A 183 15.35 -16.18 3.53
C LYS A 183 16.46 -15.51 4.36
N GLN A 184 17.50 -15.00 3.71
CA GLN A 184 18.56 -14.26 4.39
C GLN A 184 18.05 -12.91 4.92
N LEU A 185 17.18 -12.22 4.17
CA LEU A 185 16.52 -11.02 4.65
C LEU A 185 15.65 -11.28 5.89
N ASP A 186 14.93 -12.40 5.94
CA ASP A 186 14.21 -12.81 7.16
C ASP A 186 15.19 -13.01 8.33
N GLY A 187 16.36 -13.60 8.10
CA GLY A 187 17.40 -13.72 9.11
C GLY A 187 17.91 -12.38 9.64
N ILE A 188 18.03 -11.37 8.77
CA ILE A 188 18.58 -10.06 9.10
C ILE A 188 17.52 -9.16 9.75
N PHE A 189 16.35 -9.01 9.11
CA PHE A 189 15.30 -8.09 9.54
C PHE A 189 14.37 -8.66 10.60
N GLY A 190 14.30 -10.00 10.70
CA GLY A 190 13.45 -10.69 11.66
C GLY A 190 14.21 -11.21 12.90
N ALA A 191 13.40 -11.67 13.86
CA ALA A 191 13.84 -12.41 15.04
C ALA A 191 13.17 -13.80 15.09
N GLU A 192 13.48 -14.57 16.12
CA GLU A 192 12.83 -15.86 16.37
C GLU A 192 11.31 -15.69 16.56
N ARG A 193 10.56 -16.68 16.07
CA ARG A 193 9.10 -16.66 16.13
C ARG A 193 8.51 -18.06 16.20
N ALA A 194 7.35 -18.19 16.82
CA ALA A 194 6.61 -19.46 16.95
C ALA A 194 5.74 -19.78 15.71
N GLY A 195 5.68 -18.90 14.74
CA GLY A 195 4.90 -19.02 13.51
C GLY A 195 4.84 -17.71 12.75
N GLY A 196 3.89 -17.58 11.84
CA GLY A 196 3.63 -16.35 11.10
C GLY A 196 2.15 -16.24 10.71
N TRP A 197 1.78 -15.16 10.03
CA TRP A 197 0.43 -14.89 9.61
C TRP A 197 0.27 -14.90 8.09
N GLU A 198 -0.65 -15.72 7.60
CA GLU A 198 -1.15 -15.65 6.23
C GLU A 198 -2.53 -14.98 6.26
N GLY A 199 -2.57 -13.68 5.98
CA GLY A 199 -3.75 -12.88 6.33
C GLY A 199 -4.01 -12.93 7.83
N THR A 200 -5.18 -13.43 8.25
CA THR A 200 -5.57 -13.65 9.64
C THR A 200 -5.39 -15.11 10.11
N SER A 201 -4.85 -15.97 9.25
CA SER A 201 -4.61 -17.39 9.58
C SER A 201 -3.20 -17.60 10.14
N TRP A 202 -3.12 -18.11 11.37
CA TRP A 202 -1.84 -18.47 11.98
C TRP A 202 -1.22 -19.72 11.35
N ARG A 203 0.07 -19.66 11.03
CA ARG A 203 0.86 -20.74 10.43
C ARG A 203 2.02 -21.14 11.35
N PRO A 204 1.86 -22.18 12.20
CA PRO A 204 2.95 -22.65 13.07
C PRO A 204 4.16 -23.17 12.28
N SER A 205 3.98 -23.67 11.04
CA SER A 205 5.04 -24.14 10.15
C SER A 205 6.01 -23.04 9.72
N TRP A 206 5.69 -21.77 9.95
CA TRP A 206 6.54 -20.63 9.70
C TRP A 206 7.37 -20.22 10.93
N ALA A 207 7.40 -21.07 11.95
CA ALA A 207 8.27 -20.91 13.11
C ALA A 207 9.76 -20.87 12.67
N ARG A 208 10.54 -20.08 13.39
CA ARG A 208 11.97 -19.90 13.15
C ARG A 208 12.69 -19.67 14.47
N GLY A 209 13.71 -20.45 14.76
CA GLY A 209 14.52 -20.30 15.96
C GLY A 209 15.63 -19.23 15.84
N PRO A 210 16.32 -18.91 16.95
CA PRO A 210 17.37 -17.90 17.00
C PRO A 210 18.60 -18.25 16.15
N GLU A 211 18.84 -19.54 15.86
CA GLU A 211 19.92 -20.02 15.01
C GLU A 211 19.85 -19.51 13.56
N ALA A 212 18.65 -19.14 13.11
CA ALA A 212 18.43 -18.54 11.81
C ALA A 212 18.62 -17.01 11.80
N ASN A 213 18.93 -16.40 12.94
CA ASN A 213 19.22 -14.97 13.01
C ASN A 213 20.58 -14.67 12.37
N ILE A 214 20.62 -13.69 11.48
CA ILE A 214 21.83 -13.18 10.82
C ILE A 214 22.12 -11.80 11.40
N ARG A 215 23.22 -11.66 12.11
CA ARG A 215 23.59 -10.44 12.85
C ARG A 215 24.95 -9.89 12.45
N THR A 216 25.76 -10.66 11.71
CA THR A 216 27.07 -10.24 11.23
C THR A 216 27.19 -10.51 9.73
N TRP A 217 28.00 -9.70 9.06
CA TRP A 217 28.29 -9.86 7.64
C TRP A 217 29.02 -11.19 7.33
N GLY A 218 29.77 -11.73 8.29
CA GLY A 218 30.43 -13.04 8.14
C GLY A 218 29.45 -14.20 8.01
N GLN A 219 28.26 -14.11 8.63
CA GLN A 219 27.21 -15.12 8.48
C GLN A 219 26.63 -15.17 7.04
N LEU A 220 26.87 -14.12 6.26
CA LEU A 220 26.56 -14.06 4.83
C LEU A 220 27.75 -14.47 3.94
N GLY A 221 28.82 -15.01 4.54
CA GLY A 221 30.02 -15.48 3.82
C GLY A 221 31.05 -14.39 3.55
N LEU A 222 30.91 -13.18 4.07
CA LEU A 222 31.90 -12.14 3.92
C LEU A 222 33.11 -12.42 4.83
N THR A 223 34.30 -12.13 4.32
CA THR A 223 35.59 -12.42 5.01
C THR A 223 36.38 -11.13 5.26
N GLY A 224 37.59 -11.26 5.82
CA GLY A 224 38.48 -10.13 6.11
C GLY A 224 37.87 -9.17 7.11
N GLU A 225 37.92 -7.87 6.83
CA GLU A 225 37.39 -6.80 7.70
C GLU A 225 35.88 -6.89 7.96
N TRP A 226 35.14 -7.60 7.11
CA TRP A 226 33.67 -7.73 7.19
C TRP A 226 33.23 -8.89 8.09
N LYS A 227 34.06 -9.88 8.32
CA LYS A 227 33.69 -11.14 8.97
C LYS A 227 32.95 -10.96 10.29
N ASP A 228 33.50 -10.12 11.17
CA ASP A 228 32.98 -9.94 12.53
C ASP A 228 32.18 -8.64 12.69
N LYS A 229 31.92 -7.91 11.59
CA LYS A 229 31.17 -6.66 11.64
C LYS A 229 29.68 -6.95 11.82
N PRO A 230 29.02 -6.25 12.76
CA PRO A 230 27.58 -6.35 12.91
C PRO A 230 26.89 -5.77 11.67
N ILE A 231 25.69 -6.28 11.38
CA ILE A 231 24.79 -5.69 10.39
C ILE A 231 23.94 -4.65 11.10
N ASP A 232 24.04 -3.41 10.67
CA ASP A 232 23.18 -2.33 11.12
C ASP A 232 21.92 -2.29 10.24
N VAL A 233 20.75 -2.57 10.84
CA VAL A 233 19.48 -2.76 10.13
C VAL A 233 18.66 -1.49 10.21
N TYR A 234 18.25 -0.97 9.06
CA TYR A 234 17.50 0.28 8.91
C TYR A 234 16.09 0.03 8.39
N GLY A 235 15.09 0.63 9.03
CA GLY A 235 13.69 0.50 8.62
C GLY A 235 12.85 1.72 8.96
N LEU A 236 11.68 1.80 8.33
CA LEU A 236 10.68 2.79 8.66
C LEU A 236 9.82 2.34 9.84
N THR A 237 9.12 3.29 10.44
CA THR A 237 8.17 3.02 11.52
C THR A 237 7.22 1.88 11.19
N LEU A 238 7.11 0.93 12.12
CA LEU A 238 6.35 -0.31 11.96
C LEU A 238 4.81 -0.09 11.83
N ARG A 239 4.36 1.16 11.96
CA ARG A 239 2.95 1.55 11.79
C ARG A 239 2.56 1.86 10.35
N TYR A 240 3.52 1.91 9.41
CA TYR A 240 3.24 2.21 8.01
C TYR A 240 3.00 0.93 7.21
N HIS A 241 2.18 1.04 6.17
CA HIS A 241 1.92 -0.04 5.21
C HIS A 241 3.20 -0.67 4.66
N GLN A 242 4.27 0.10 4.49
CA GLN A 242 5.55 -0.43 4.03
C GLN A 242 6.11 -1.49 4.97
N ALA A 243 6.04 -1.27 6.28
CA ALA A 243 6.48 -2.26 7.26
C ALA A 243 5.59 -3.51 7.20
N THR A 244 4.27 -3.36 7.03
CA THR A 244 3.35 -4.48 6.83
C THR A 244 3.69 -5.26 5.56
N GLU A 245 3.87 -4.58 4.43
CA GLU A 245 4.23 -5.24 3.16
C GLU A 245 5.58 -5.96 3.25
N ILE A 246 6.59 -5.36 3.91
CA ILE A 246 7.87 -6.02 4.14
C ILE A 246 7.70 -7.21 5.09
N SER A 247 6.90 -7.08 6.14
CA SER A 247 6.59 -8.19 7.03
C SER A 247 5.97 -9.37 6.27
N ASP A 248 4.98 -9.11 5.41
CA ASP A 248 4.32 -10.14 4.60
C ASP A 248 5.29 -10.80 3.61
N MET A 249 6.09 -10.00 2.90
CA MET A 249 7.00 -10.51 1.86
C MET A 249 8.25 -11.19 2.43
N VAL A 250 8.75 -10.73 3.59
CA VAL A 250 10.05 -11.14 4.14
C VAL A 250 9.89 -11.95 5.43
N LEU A 251 9.05 -11.48 6.37
CA LEU A 251 8.94 -12.01 7.73
C LEU A 251 7.76 -12.95 7.93
N LYS A 252 7.10 -13.40 6.85
CA LYS A 252 5.92 -14.28 6.92
C LYS A 252 4.76 -13.67 7.71
N GLY A 253 4.50 -12.37 7.54
CA GLY A 253 3.47 -11.67 8.28
C GLY A 253 3.73 -11.52 9.77
N SER A 254 4.95 -11.82 10.23
CA SER A 254 5.32 -11.77 11.65
C SER A 254 5.59 -10.34 12.12
N ASP A 255 5.25 -10.05 13.37
CA ASP A 255 5.62 -8.84 14.10
C ASP A 255 7.01 -8.92 14.78
N LYS A 256 7.73 -10.02 14.60
CA LYS A 256 9.03 -10.29 15.21
C LYS A 256 10.16 -9.72 14.37
N TRP A 257 10.37 -8.42 14.54
CA TRP A 257 11.48 -7.69 13.92
C TRP A 257 12.77 -7.85 14.69
N ASN A 258 13.90 -7.62 14.00
CA ASN A 258 15.20 -7.58 14.62
C ASN A 258 15.22 -6.56 15.76
N GLU A 259 15.67 -6.96 16.94
CA GLU A 259 15.74 -6.17 18.17
C GLU A 259 16.64 -4.93 18.03
N ARG A 260 17.54 -4.92 17.04
CA ARG A 260 18.47 -3.83 16.74
C ARG A 260 18.04 -2.97 15.56
N LEU A 261 16.80 -3.12 15.07
CA LEU A 261 16.27 -2.33 13.97
C LEU A 261 16.27 -0.83 14.32
N LYS A 262 16.99 -0.03 13.56
CA LYS A 262 16.99 1.44 13.63
C LYS A 262 15.75 1.96 12.91
N ILE A 263 14.79 2.53 13.66
CA ILE A 263 13.47 2.91 13.16
C ILE A 263 13.43 4.42 12.87
N TYR A 264 12.99 4.76 11.66
CA TYR A 264 12.88 6.13 11.17
C TYR A 264 11.44 6.49 10.80
N ALA A 265 11.11 7.78 10.93
CA ALA A 265 9.80 8.29 10.50
C ALA A 265 9.74 8.53 8.98
N ASN A 266 10.88 8.79 8.32
CA ASN A 266 10.95 9.15 6.89
C ASN A 266 12.22 8.60 6.24
N TYR A 267 12.18 8.42 4.92
CA TYR A 267 13.36 8.07 4.12
C TYR A 267 14.38 9.19 4.04
N VAL A 268 13.92 10.43 3.93
CA VAL A 268 14.77 11.61 3.80
C VAL A 268 14.40 12.66 4.83
N SER A 269 15.35 13.50 5.20
CA SER A 269 15.11 14.62 6.11
C SER A 269 14.02 15.55 5.58
N LYS A 270 13.16 16.02 6.47
CA LYS A 270 12.17 17.04 6.13
C LYS A 270 12.78 18.43 6.29
N ALA A 271 12.56 19.29 5.31
CA ALA A 271 12.99 20.69 5.41
C ALA A 271 12.47 21.34 6.71
N GLY A 272 13.38 21.99 7.45
CA GLY A 272 13.06 22.66 8.72
C GLY A 272 12.94 21.74 9.94
N LYS A 273 13.22 20.43 9.84
CA LYS A 273 13.33 19.51 10.97
C LYS A 273 14.75 19.01 11.16
N LEU A 274 15.16 18.85 12.41
CA LEU A 274 16.50 18.35 12.78
C LEU A 274 16.63 16.82 12.60
N GLU A 275 15.54 16.11 12.36
CA GLU A 275 15.54 14.65 12.19
C GLU A 275 16.13 14.27 10.84
N ARG A 276 17.17 13.48 10.86
CA ARG A 276 17.74 12.86 9.65
C ARG A 276 16.80 11.80 9.10
N GLY A 277 16.81 11.63 7.78
CA GLY A 277 16.10 10.56 7.13
C GLY A 277 16.87 9.24 7.19
N MET A 278 16.17 8.13 7.06
CA MET A 278 16.76 6.79 7.07
C MET A 278 17.89 6.64 6.05
N ASN A 279 17.70 7.15 4.83
CA ASN A 279 18.66 6.98 3.75
C ASN A 279 19.93 7.81 3.91
N GLU A 280 19.87 8.93 4.59
CA GLU A 280 21.04 9.75 4.88
C GLU A 280 21.98 9.03 5.87
N ASP A 281 21.40 8.38 6.88
CA ASP A 281 22.17 7.60 7.85
C ASP A 281 22.64 6.27 7.26
N LEU A 282 21.80 5.58 6.50
CA LEU A 282 22.18 4.35 5.79
C LEU A 282 23.29 4.61 4.75
N ALA A 283 23.24 5.75 4.04
CA ALA A 283 24.27 6.11 3.06
C ALA A 283 25.64 6.42 3.68
N ALA A 284 25.65 6.83 4.95
CA ALA A 284 26.87 7.07 5.71
C ALA A 284 27.38 5.84 6.46
N ASP A 285 26.54 4.81 6.59
CA ASP A 285 26.86 3.58 7.34
C ASP A 285 27.37 2.49 6.40
N ARG A 286 28.68 2.21 6.49
CA ARG A 286 29.33 1.18 5.68
C ARG A 286 28.80 -0.24 5.96
N TYR A 287 28.27 -0.47 7.15
CA TYR A 287 27.76 -1.77 7.61
C TYR A 287 26.23 -1.86 7.62
N GLY A 288 25.58 -0.83 7.10
CA GLY A 288 24.13 -0.72 7.07
C GLY A 288 23.48 -1.54 5.95
N ILE A 289 22.24 -1.98 6.21
CA ILE A 289 21.32 -2.54 5.22
C ILE A 289 19.92 -1.98 5.42
N GLY A 290 19.21 -1.69 4.33
CA GLY A 290 17.82 -1.22 4.36
C GLY A 290 16.99 -1.77 3.21
N ILE A 291 15.67 -1.91 3.42
CA ILE A 291 14.69 -2.20 2.37
C ILE A 291 13.95 -0.91 2.06
N ILE A 292 14.10 -0.40 0.84
CA ILE A 292 13.72 0.96 0.46
C ILE A 292 12.78 0.93 -0.74
N ALA A 293 11.65 1.65 -0.64
CA ALA A 293 10.73 1.83 -1.77
C ALA A 293 11.34 2.75 -2.83
N ALA A 294 11.27 2.38 -4.10
CA ALA A 294 11.84 3.13 -5.22
C ALA A 294 13.29 3.59 -4.98
N PRO A 295 14.24 2.67 -4.69
CA PRO A 295 15.60 3.03 -4.27
C PRO A 295 16.39 3.81 -5.33
N THR A 296 15.90 3.85 -6.58
CA THR A 296 16.50 4.57 -7.71
C THR A 296 16.07 6.04 -7.80
N THR A 297 15.20 6.51 -6.89
CA THR A 297 14.67 7.88 -6.94
C THR A 297 15.26 8.78 -5.86
N ASN A 298 15.31 10.10 -6.15
CA ASN A 298 15.72 11.11 -5.17
C ASN A 298 14.81 11.17 -3.94
N LEU A 299 13.57 10.68 -4.04
CA LEU A 299 12.61 10.67 -2.93
C LEU A 299 12.97 9.74 -1.81
N SER A 300 13.53 8.62 -2.17
CA SER A 300 14.07 7.66 -1.21
C SER A 300 15.51 8.01 -0.84
N GLY A 301 16.10 9.04 -1.45
CA GLY A 301 17.52 9.30 -1.34
C GLY A 301 18.38 8.18 -1.96
N GLY A 302 17.74 7.31 -2.78
CA GLY A 302 18.28 6.05 -3.27
C GLY A 302 19.52 6.15 -4.15
N ALA A 303 19.48 5.64 -5.36
CA ALA A 303 20.65 5.56 -6.25
C ALA A 303 21.30 6.90 -6.63
N SER A 304 20.69 8.02 -6.25
CA SER A 304 21.36 9.32 -6.25
C SER A 304 22.39 9.47 -5.13
N GLN A 305 22.41 8.53 -4.14
CA GLN A 305 23.48 8.48 -3.15
C GLN A 305 24.65 7.69 -3.73
N PRO A 306 25.77 8.34 -4.08
CA PRO A 306 26.90 7.69 -4.75
C PRO A 306 27.59 6.64 -3.88
N THR A 307 27.22 6.57 -2.61
CA THR A 307 27.75 5.62 -1.62
C THR A 307 26.91 4.35 -1.49
N GLN A 308 25.81 4.20 -2.21
CA GLN A 308 24.89 3.06 -2.09
C GLN A 308 24.82 2.21 -3.36
N LYS A 309 24.45 0.94 -3.19
CA LYS A 309 24.10 0.03 -4.28
C LYS A 309 22.92 -0.83 -3.89
N ILE A 310 22.17 -1.31 -4.91
CA ILE A 310 21.02 -2.20 -4.77
C ILE A 310 21.46 -3.62 -5.02
N LEU A 311 21.08 -4.56 -4.15
CA LEU A 311 21.37 -5.98 -4.29
C LEU A 311 20.35 -6.66 -5.21
N ALA A 312 20.81 -7.67 -5.97
CA ALA A 312 19.91 -8.62 -6.62
C ALA A 312 19.24 -9.51 -5.55
N VAL A 313 17.96 -9.84 -5.73
CA VAL A 313 17.18 -10.60 -4.74
C VAL A 313 16.66 -11.91 -5.34
N ALA A 314 16.73 -12.98 -4.56
CA ALA A 314 16.11 -14.27 -4.89
C ALA A 314 15.06 -14.64 -3.83
N GLN A 315 14.11 -15.51 -4.22
CA GLN A 315 13.12 -16.04 -3.27
C GLN A 315 13.77 -16.91 -2.20
N ASP A 316 14.77 -17.72 -2.58
CA ASP A 316 15.56 -18.57 -1.69
C ASP A 316 17.06 -18.55 -2.07
N ASP A 317 17.88 -19.28 -1.31
CA ASP A 317 19.34 -19.26 -1.46
C ASP A 317 19.84 -19.91 -2.76
N SER A 318 19.00 -20.70 -3.44
CA SER A 318 19.34 -21.33 -4.72
C SER A 318 19.22 -20.42 -5.93
N GLY A 319 18.52 -19.28 -5.79
CA GLY A 319 18.25 -18.31 -6.88
C GLY A 319 17.00 -18.69 -7.69
N PRO A 320 16.80 -18.09 -8.84
CA PRO A 320 17.64 -17.06 -9.46
C PRO A 320 17.65 -15.74 -8.72
N TYR A 321 18.81 -15.07 -8.70
CA TYR A 321 18.96 -13.74 -8.14
C TYR A 321 18.65 -12.70 -9.20
N VAL A 322 17.59 -11.92 -8.99
CA VAL A 322 17.03 -10.99 -9.96
C VAL A 322 17.36 -9.55 -9.57
N PRO A 323 17.87 -8.71 -10.49
CA PRO A 323 18.14 -7.29 -10.21
C PRO A 323 16.86 -6.47 -10.07
N TYR A 324 16.91 -5.41 -9.27
CA TYR A 324 15.86 -4.41 -9.21
C TYR A 324 15.86 -3.59 -10.50
N ALA A 325 14.92 -3.85 -11.40
CA ALA A 325 14.80 -3.21 -12.70
C ALA A 325 13.34 -3.06 -13.13
N LEU A 326 13.10 -2.18 -14.11
CA LEU A 326 11.74 -1.92 -14.61
C LEU A 326 11.05 -3.19 -15.11
N ASP A 327 11.77 -3.98 -15.91
CA ASP A 327 11.22 -5.18 -16.55
C ASP A 327 10.99 -6.29 -15.52
N THR A 328 11.94 -6.49 -14.61
CA THR A 328 11.83 -7.52 -13.58
C THR A 328 10.76 -7.21 -12.51
N LEU A 329 10.38 -5.95 -12.35
CA LEU A 329 9.21 -5.58 -11.55
C LEU A 329 7.92 -5.80 -12.33
N GLN A 330 7.90 -5.46 -13.62
CA GLN A 330 6.68 -5.61 -14.44
C GLN A 330 6.34 -7.09 -14.66
N ASP A 331 7.32 -7.94 -14.96
CA ASP A 331 7.13 -9.37 -15.13
C ASP A 331 7.05 -10.15 -13.82
N ARG A 332 7.31 -9.45 -12.69
CA ARG A 332 7.26 -9.98 -11.31
C ARG A 332 8.31 -11.05 -10.99
N SER A 333 9.36 -11.14 -11.78
CA SER A 333 10.50 -12.01 -11.47
C SER A 333 11.31 -11.51 -10.27
N TYR A 334 11.31 -10.18 -10.02
CA TYR A 334 11.90 -9.60 -8.82
C TYR A 334 10.98 -9.78 -7.59
N PRO A 335 11.42 -10.45 -6.50
CA PRO A 335 10.50 -10.88 -5.43
C PRO A 335 9.82 -9.76 -4.62
N LEU A 336 10.47 -8.59 -4.50
CA LEU A 336 9.96 -7.47 -3.68
C LEU A 336 9.20 -6.42 -4.53
N TYR A 337 8.39 -6.87 -5.49
CA TYR A 337 7.50 -5.99 -6.23
C TYR A 337 6.23 -5.66 -5.43
N SER A 338 5.63 -4.51 -5.71
CA SER A 338 4.36 -4.09 -5.11
C SER A 338 3.17 -4.35 -6.04
N ARG A 339 1.97 -4.39 -5.47
CA ARG A 339 0.71 -4.67 -6.17
C ARG A 339 -0.35 -3.64 -5.80
N ILE A 340 -1.25 -3.39 -6.74
CA ILE A 340 -2.46 -2.60 -6.51
C ILE A 340 -3.63 -3.58 -6.48
N TYR A 341 -4.42 -3.51 -5.44
CA TYR A 341 -5.56 -4.41 -5.21
C TYR A 341 -6.89 -3.67 -5.32
N ALA A 342 -7.89 -4.36 -5.88
CA ALA A 342 -9.29 -4.12 -5.55
C ALA A 342 -9.71 -5.11 -4.47
N TYR A 343 -10.42 -4.61 -3.49
CA TYR A 343 -11.11 -5.39 -2.47
C TYR A 343 -12.60 -5.29 -2.73
N VAL A 344 -13.29 -6.42 -2.65
CA VAL A 344 -14.73 -6.49 -2.81
C VAL A 344 -15.33 -7.42 -1.77
N ASP A 345 -16.56 -7.10 -1.39
CA ASP A 345 -17.37 -7.96 -0.54
C ASP A 345 -18.35 -8.78 -1.39
N ARG A 346 -18.55 -10.03 -1.00
CA ARG A 346 -19.63 -10.88 -1.51
C ARG A 346 -20.35 -11.55 -0.35
N ALA A 347 -21.59 -11.16 -0.13
CA ALA A 347 -22.42 -11.81 0.88
C ALA A 347 -22.59 -13.31 0.59
N ALA A 348 -22.53 -14.12 1.63
CA ALA A 348 -22.68 -15.58 1.50
C ALA A 348 -24.00 -15.93 0.80
N GLY A 349 -23.94 -16.84 -0.17
CA GLY A 349 -25.11 -17.31 -0.92
C GLY A 349 -25.72 -16.29 -1.90
N LYS A 350 -25.08 -15.12 -2.10
CA LYS A 350 -25.51 -14.11 -3.08
C LYS A 350 -24.47 -13.95 -4.18
N PRO A 351 -24.89 -13.70 -5.43
CA PRO A 351 -23.95 -13.33 -6.48
C PRO A 351 -23.33 -11.96 -6.18
N MET A 352 -22.11 -11.72 -6.68
CA MET A 352 -21.48 -10.40 -6.63
C MET A 352 -22.27 -9.41 -7.49
N ASP A 353 -22.26 -8.12 -7.09
CA ASP A 353 -22.89 -7.07 -7.88
C ASP A 353 -22.37 -7.09 -9.33
N PRO A 354 -23.25 -7.17 -10.33
CA PRO A 354 -22.83 -7.22 -11.72
C PRO A 354 -22.00 -6.02 -12.18
N ARG A 355 -22.21 -4.83 -11.59
CA ARG A 355 -21.41 -3.62 -11.89
C ARG A 355 -19.97 -3.79 -11.44
N VAL A 356 -19.78 -4.37 -10.26
CA VAL A 356 -18.45 -4.70 -9.71
C VAL A 356 -17.74 -5.70 -10.62
N VAL A 357 -18.43 -6.80 -11.00
CA VAL A 357 -17.86 -7.83 -11.83
C VAL A 357 -17.46 -7.31 -13.20
N GLU A 358 -18.36 -6.55 -13.88
CA GLU A 358 -18.07 -6.01 -15.22
C GLU A 358 -16.95 -4.98 -15.18
N PHE A 359 -16.91 -4.09 -14.18
CA PHE A 359 -15.82 -3.12 -14.05
C PHE A 359 -14.46 -3.82 -13.82
N LEU A 360 -14.39 -4.78 -12.91
CA LEU A 360 -13.13 -5.49 -12.66
C LEU A 360 -12.70 -6.36 -13.85
N ARG A 361 -13.64 -6.99 -14.57
CA ARG A 361 -13.35 -7.68 -15.83
C ARG A 361 -12.79 -6.73 -16.89
N PHE A 362 -13.35 -5.52 -16.98
CA PHE A 362 -12.81 -4.48 -17.86
C PHE A 362 -11.39 -4.09 -17.44
N VAL A 363 -11.12 -3.79 -16.17
CA VAL A 363 -9.79 -3.42 -15.70
C VAL A 363 -8.75 -4.51 -15.99
N LEU A 364 -9.12 -5.79 -15.86
CA LEU A 364 -8.25 -6.94 -16.10
C LEU A 364 -8.10 -7.31 -17.59
N SER A 365 -8.82 -6.64 -18.47
CA SER A 365 -8.75 -6.89 -19.92
C SER A 365 -7.61 -6.14 -20.60
N GLN A 366 -7.42 -6.43 -21.90
CA GLN A 366 -6.49 -5.70 -22.75
C GLN A 366 -6.77 -4.19 -22.74
N GLU A 367 -8.05 -3.79 -22.83
CA GLU A 367 -8.49 -2.40 -22.83
C GLU A 367 -8.22 -1.71 -21.50
N GLY A 368 -8.54 -2.36 -20.39
CA GLY A 368 -8.29 -1.80 -19.06
C GLY A 368 -6.80 -1.68 -18.73
N GLN A 369 -5.98 -2.65 -19.13
CA GLN A 369 -4.52 -2.60 -18.98
C GLN A 369 -3.85 -1.62 -19.98
N ALA A 370 -4.47 -1.36 -21.12
CA ALA A 370 -4.03 -0.29 -22.01
C ALA A 370 -4.16 1.10 -21.35
N GLU A 371 -5.19 1.31 -20.53
CA GLU A 371 -5.32 2.55 -19.78
C GLU A 371 -4.30 2.66 -18.62
N VAL A 372 -3.92 1.54 -17.98
CA VAL A 372 -2.78 1.51 -17.04
C VAL A 372 -1.50 1.94 -17.75
N MET A 373 -1.23 1.38 -18.93
CA MET A 373 -0.07 1.72 -19.74
C MET A 373 -0.13 3.17 -20.28
N ARG A 374 -1.32 3.70 -20.57
CA ARG A 374 -1.54 5.08 -20.99
C ARG A 374 -1.25 6.07 -19.86
N ASP A 375 -1.70 5.80 -18.64
CA ASP A 375 -1.39 6.61 -17.43
C ASP A 375 0.12 6.57 -17.14
N GLY A 376 0.74 5.42 -17.34
CA GLY A 376 2.18 5.22 -17.27
C GLY A 376 2.79 5.41 -15.89
N LYS A 377 2.01 5.33 -14.82
CA LYS A 377 2.51 5.44 -13.45
C LYS A 377 2.60 4.09 -12.74
N TYR A 378 1.64 3.23 -13.01
CA TYR A 378 1.70 1.81 -12.66
C TYR A 378 2.19 0.98 -13.84
N LEU A 379 2.60 -0.25 -13.58
CA LEU A 379 3.00 -1.20 -14.60
C LEU A 379 1.82 -2.15 -14.90
N PRO A 380 1.52 -2.43 -16.18
CA PRO A 380 0.43 -3.31 -16.54
C PRO A 380 0.71 -4.74 -16.09
N LEU A 381 -0.37 -5.49 -15.85
CA LEU A 381 -0.29 -6.92 -15.54
C LEU A 381 0.23 -7.71 -16.73
N THR A 382 0.94 -8.81 -16.43
CA THR A 382 1.20 -9.84 -17.44
C THR A 382 -0.08 -10.59 -17.78
N ALA A 383 -0.13 -11.23 -18.95
CA ALA A 383 -1.27 -12.05 -19.37
C ALA A 383 -1.57 -13.18 -18.37
N GLU A 384 -0.53 -13.83 -17.85
CA GLU A 384 -0.66 -14.89 -16.83
C GLU A 384 -1.38 -14.37 -15.58
N VAL A 385 -0.91 -13.25 -15.04
CA VAL A 385 -1.50 -12.64 -13.83
C VAL A 385 -2.93 -12.20 -14.08
N ALA A 386 -3.19 -11.48 -15.18
CA ALA A 386 -4.54 -11.00 -15.50
C ALA A 386 -5.54 -12.15 -15.65
N ASN A 387 -5.14 -13.23 -16.33
CA ASN A 387 -5.98 -14.43 -16.48
C ASN A 387 -6.23 -15.13 -15.14
N ALA A 388 -5.23 -15.21 -14.25
CA ALA A 388 -5.39 -15.75 -12.90
C ALA A 388 -6.38 -14.90 -12.07
N GLN A 389 -6.29 -13.57 -12.16
CA GLN A 389 -7.21 -12.66 -11.47
C GLN A 389 -8.64 -12.74 -12.03
N LEU A 390 -8.81 -12.86 -13.34
CA LEU A 390 -10.11 -13.08 -13.97
C LEU A 390 -10.75 -14.39 -13.51
N LYS A 391 -9.98 -15.47 -13.47
CA LYS A 391 -10.47 -16.77 -12.96
C LYS A 391 -10.89 -16.66 -11.48
N LYS A 392 -10.11 -15.96 -10.67
CA LYS A 392 -10.44 -15.69 -9.27
C LYS A 392 -11.75 -14.90 -9.13
N LEU A 393 -11.88 -13.81 -9.88
CA LEU A 393 -13.07 -12.97 -9.91
C LEU A 393 -14.31 -13.77 -10.33
N GLU A 394 -14.22 -14.53 -11.41
CA GLU A 394 -15.35 -15.35 -11.92
C GLU A 394 -15.73 -16.49 -10.97
N GLY A 395 -14.78 -17.09 -10.30
CA GLY A 395 -15.02 -18.05 -9.23
C GLY A 395 -15.71 -17.42 -8.01
N ALA A 396 -15.32 -16.21 -7.68
CA ALA A 396 -15.90 -15.46 -6.56
C ALA A 396 -17.27 -14.85 -6.90
N ALA A 397 -17.58 -14.60 -8.18
CA ALA A 397 -18.84 -13.98 -8.62
C ALA A 397 -20.04 -14.94 -8.59
N ARG A 398 -19.81 -16.25 -8.57
CA ARG A 398 -20.83 -17.30 -8.50
C ARG A 398 -21.24 -17.55 -7.05
#